data_53969424603b6671b9e54964e4f9cdac
#
_entry.id   53969424603b6671b9e54964e4f9cdac
#
_cell.length_a   1.000
_cell.length_b   1.000
_cell.length_c   1.000
_cell.angle_alpha   90.00
_cell.angle_beta   90.00
_cell.angle_gamma   90.00
#
_symmetry.space_group_name_H-M   'P 1'
#
loop_
_entity.id
_entity.type
_entity.pdbx_description
1 polymer ?
#
loop_
_entity_poly.entity_id
_entity_poly.type
_entity_poly.pdbx_seq_one_letter_code
_entity_poly.pdbx_strand_id
1 'polypeptide(L)'
;MRTVRLIVLSLTLLAACTSRSTPEAEVRALXARGEEAAEARDTGAVMALVSEQYSDELGRDRQALRNFVRGFFLVNQRVRLLTRIESIEFPEDGLARVRLVVGMLGTRGDEEDWSFAAELHELDIELVREGGEWRVLHARRHRPGGA
;
A
#
# COMPACT_ATOMS: atom_id res chain seq x y z
N MET A 1 61.97 31.49 -18.20
CA MET A 1 61.11 30.40 -18.67
C MET A 1 60.00 30.18 -17.64
N ARG A 2 58.79 30.63 -17.93
CA ARG A 2 57.67 30.48 -17.01
C ARG A 2 56.77 29.39 -17.53
N THR A 3 56.71 28.26 -16.83
CA THR A 3 55.81 27.14 -17.12
C THR A 3 54.43 27.44 -16.55
N VAL A 4 53.48 27.70 -17.46
CA VAL A 4 52.09 27.88 -17.10
C VAL A 4 51.46 26.49 -16.91
N ARG A 5 51.14 26.14 -15.67
CA ARG A 5 50.35 24.91 -15.37
C ARG A 5 48.88 25.21 -15.62
N LEU A 6 48.36 24.63 -16.67
CA LEU A 6 46.92 24.63 -16.94
C LEU A 6 46.26 23.57 -16.03
N ILE A 7 45.54 24.03 -15.00
CA ILE A 7 44.70 23.19 -14.18
C ILE A 7 43.36 23.04 -14.87
N VAL A 8 43.15 21.91 -15.51
CA VAL A 8 41.83 21.57 -16.08
C VAL A 8 40.95 21.09 -14.96
N LEU A 9 40.05 21.95 -14.52
CA LEU A 9 39.04 21.61 -13.50
C LEU A 9 37.91 20.85 -14.19
N SER A 10 37.96 19.52 -14.09
CA SER A 10 36.90 18.65 -14.61
C SER A 10 35.68 18.76 -13.70
N LEU A 11 34.73 19.55 -14.13
CA LEU A 11 33.42 19.66 -13.45
C LEU A 11 32.58 18.46 -13.86
N THR A 12 32.63 17.38 -13.06
CA THR A 12 31.73 16.24 -13.24
C THR A 12 30.33 16.65 -12.82
N LEU A 13 29.45 16.89 -13.78
CA LEU A 13 28.04 17.05 -13.57
C LEU A 13 27.49 15.66 -13.15
N LEU A 14 27.24 15.47 -11.86
CA LEU A 14 26.40 14.37 -11.40
C LEU A 14 24.96 14.71 -11.82
N ALA A 15 24.55 14.17 -12.96
CA ALA A 15 23.15 14.17 -13.35
C ALA A 15 22.42 13.24 -12.36
N ALA A 16 21.85 13.80 -11.30
CA ALA A 16 20.93 13.08 -10.43
C ALA A 16 19.70 12.76 -11.27
N CYS A 17 19.66 11.55 -11.82
CA CYS A 17 18.45 11.01 -12.42
C CYS A 17 17.43 10.80 -11.30
N THR A 18 16.66 11.82 -11.00
CA THR A 18 15.42 11.65 -10.26
C THR A 18 14.44 10.96 -11.21
N SER A 19 14.51 9.63 -11.23
CA SER A 19 13.51 8.85 -11.94
C SER A 19 12.17 9.09 -11.23
N ARG A 20 11.30 9.85 -11.88
CA ARG A 20 9.91 10.00 -11.40
C ARG A 20 9.29 8.61 -11.39
N SER A 21 8.85 8.18 -10.23
CA SER A 21 8.14 6.92 -10.11
C SER A 21 6.84 7.00 -10.95
N THR A 22 6.55 5.94 -11.68
CA THR A 22 5.30 5.90 -12.43
C THR A 22 4.12 5.76 -11.46
N PRO A 23 2.94 6.24 -11.82
CA PRO A 23 1.75 6.03 -10.98
C PRO A 23 1.55 4.56 -10.60
N GLU A 24 1.81 3.65 -11.53
CA GLU A 24 1.73 2.22 -11.24
C GLU A 24 2.73 1.79 -10.17
N ALA A 25 3.97 2.25 -10.25
CA ALA A 25 4.99 1.92 -9.24
C ALA A 25 4.60 2.46 -7.87
N GLU A 26 4.01 3.65 -7.83
CA GLU A 26 3.53 4.26 -6.57
C GLU A 26 2.37 3.46 -5.96
N VAL A 27 1.45 2.97 -6.79
CA VAL A 27 0.34 2.12 -6.33
C VAL A 27 0.88 0.80 -5.78
N ARG A 28 1.86 0.19 -6.46
CA ARG A 28 2.51 -1.04 -5.97
C ARG A 28 3.23 -0.80 -4.64
N ALA A 29 3.89 0.35 -4.49
CA ALA A 29 4.54 0.74 -3.24
C ALA A 29 3.53 0.96 -2.12
N LEU A 30 2.37 1.45 -2.42
CA LEU A 30 1.30 1.56 -1.42
C LEU A 30 0.89 0.19 -0.86
N UNK A 31 0.78 -0.91 -1.61
CA UNK A 31 0.52 -2.01 -1.30
C UNK A 31 1.39 -2.54 -0.49
N ALA A 32 2.78 -2.48 -0.79
CA ALA A 32 3.89 -2.99 0.02
C ALA A 32 3.93 -2.34 1.42
N ARG A 33 3.74 -1.05 1.49
CA ARG A 33 3.66 -0.35 2.77
C ARG A 33 2.51 -0.87 3.65
N GLY A 34 1.41 -1.25 3.02
CA GLY A 34 0.28 -1.84 3.75
C GLY A 34 0.65 -3.18 4.38
N GLU A 35 1.38 -4.01 3.64
CA GLU A 35 1.88 -5.29 4.16
C GLU A 35 2.84 -5.06 5.34
N GLU A 36 3.80 -4.15 5.17
CA GLU A 36 4.75 -3.81 6.23
C GLU A 36 4.06 -3.28 7.49
N ALA A 37 3.09 -2.37 7.31
CA ALA A 37 2.35 -1.79 8.44
C ALA A 37 1.54 -2.86 9.17
N ALA A 38 0.94 -3.80 8.44
CA ALA A 38 0.18 -4.90 9.04
C ALA A 38 1.09 -5.85 9.81
N GLU A 39 2.24 -6.21 9.24
CA GLU A 39 3.21 -7.09 9.91
C GLU A 39 3.79 -6.43 11.17
N ALA A 40 4.01 -5.12 11.12
CA ALA A 40 4.43 -4.35 12.29
C ALA A 40 3.29 -4.16 13.31
N ARG A 41 2.06 -4.53 12.96
CA ARG A 41 0.86 -4.31 13.77
C ARG A 41 0.68 -2.84 14.13
N ASP A 42 1.06 -1.95 13.22
CA ASP A 42 1.01 -0.50 13.42
C ASP A 42 -0.28 0.05 12.81
N THR A 43 -1.29 0.21 13.67
CA THR A 43 -2.59 0.77 13.26
C THR A 43 -2.42 2.17 12.65
N GLY A 44 -1.51 2.97 13.22
CA GLY A 44 -1.27 4.33 12.70
C GLY A 44 -0.73 4.31 11.28
N ALA A 45 0.26 3.45 11.03
CA ALA A 45 0.84 3.29 9.70
C ALA A 45 -0.18 2.77 8.68
N VAL A 46 -1.01 1.79 9.07
CA VAL A 46 -2.11 1.31 8.20
C VAL A 46 -3.04 2.47 7.87
N MET A 47 -3.49 3.22 8.88
CA MET A 47 -4.46 4.30 8.68
C MET A 47 -3.87 5.49 7.92
N ALA A 48 -2.56 5.65 7.89
CA ALA A 48 -1.92 6.67 7.06
C ALA A 48 -2.08 6.41 5.55
N LEU A 49 -2.36 5.15 5.18
CA LEU A 49 -2.58 4.77 3.78
C LEU A 49 -4.05 4.92 3.36
N VAL A 50 -4.92 5.31 4.28
CA VAL A 50 -6.38 5.35 4.07
C VAL A 50 -6.85 6.79 4.04
N SER A 51 -7.69 7.13 3.05
CA SER A 51 -8.29 8.45 2.92
C SER A 51 -9.17 8.80 4.13
N GLU A 52 -9.23 10.08 4.47
CA GLU A 52 -10.19 10.57 5.48
C GLU A 52 -11.65 10.33 5.04
N GLN A 53 -11.89 10.19 3.73
CA GLN A 53 -13.21 9.98 3.16
C GLN A 53 -13.49 8.50 2.85
N TYR A 54 -12.71 7.59 3.45
CA TYR A 54 -12.83 6.15 3.21
C TYR A 54 -14.25 5.64 3.50
N SER A 55 -14.70 4.72 2.64
CA SER A 55 -15.89 3.91 2.89
C SER A 55 -15.70 2.53 2.28
N ASP A 56 -16.46 1.54 2.75
CA ASP A 56 -16.45 0.20 2.15
C ASP A 56 -17.88 -0.30 1.89
N GLU A 57 -17.97 -1.47 1.25
CA GLU A 57 -19.27 -2.05 0.89
C GLU A 57 -20.16 -2.39 2.09
N LEU A 58 -19.58 -2.47 3.29
CA LEU A 58 -20.32 -2.75 4.53
C LEU A 58 -20.74 -1.46 5.24
N GLY A 59 -20.48 -0.30 4.62
CA GLY A 59 -20.80 1.00 5.18
C GLY A 59 -19.86 1.45 6.29
N ARG A 60 -18.69 0.80 6.41
CA ARG A 60 -17.70 1.23 7.42
C ARG A 60 -16.93 2.43 6.89
N ASP A 61 -16.84 3.43 7.74
CA ASP A 61 -16.01 4.61 7.49
C ASP A 61 -14.57 4.37 8.00
N ARG A 62 -13.74 5.38 7.86
CA ARG A 62 -12.33 5.31 8.28
C ARG A 62 -12.18 4.99 9.78
N GLN A 63 -13.08 5.52 10.63
CA GLN A 63 -13.01 5.25 12.07
C GLN A 63 -13.39 3.79 12.37
N ALA A 64 -14.41 3.27 11.72
CA ALA A 64 -14.82 1.87 11.87
C ALA A 64 -13.71 0.93 11.38
N LEU A 65 -13.05 1.29 10.26
CA LEU A 65 -11.90 0.53 9.77
C LEU A 65 -10.75 0.55 10.79
N ARG A 66 -10.44 1.71 11.37
CA ARG A 66 -9.40 1.83 12.42
C ARG A 66 -9.71 0.90 13.60
N ASN A 67 -10.95 0.89 14.05
CA ASN A 67 -11.36 0.04 15.18
C ASN A 67 -11.23 -1.45 14.83
N PHE A 68 -11.58 -1.82 13.61
CA PHE A 68 -11.43 -3.19 13.11
C PHE A 68 -9.94 -3.60 13.10
N VAL A 69 -9.08 -2.79 12.51
CA VAL A 69 -7.63 -3.06 12.40
C VAL A 69 -7.03 -3.19 13.81
N ARG A 70 -7.35 -2.25 14.69
CA ARG A 70 -6.86 -2.26 16.07
C ARG A 70 -7.31 -3.53 16.81
N GLY A 71 -8.59 -3.89 16.67
CA GLY A 71 -9.12 -5.11 17.28
C GLY A 71 -8.42 -6.36 16.76
N PHE A 72 -8.18 -6.43 15.46
CA PHE A 72 -7.48 -7.56 14.85
C PHE A 72 -6.04 -7.67 15.43
N PHE A 73 -5.32 -6.56 15.54
CA PHE A 73 -3.96 -6.54 16.08
C PHE A 73 -3.91 -6.86 17.58
N LEU A 74 -4.98 -6.56 18.32
CA LEU A 74 -5.04 -6.89 19.76
C LEU A 74 -5.14 -8.40 20.00
N VAL A 75 -5.89 -9.11 19.14
CA VAL A 75 -6.10 -10.55 19.31
C VAL A 75 -5.06 -11.42 18.61
N ASN A 76 -4.27 -10.84 17.70
CA ASN A 76 -3.27 -11.58 16.94
C ASN A 76 -1.87 -11.04 17.25
N GLN A 77 -1.02 -11.89 17.82
CA GLN A 77 0.34 -11.49 18.21
C GLN A 77 1.27 -11.37 17.00
N ARG A 78 1.03 -12.16 15.97
CA ARG A 78 1.74 -12.05 14.70
C ARG A 78 0.71 -11.91 13.60
N VAL A 79 1.01 -11.06 12.63
CA VAL A 79 0.12 -10.79 11.50
C VAL A 79 0.96 -10.82 10.23
N ARG A 80 0.41 -11.40 9.19
CA ARG A 80 0.97 -11.31 7.85
C ARG A 80 -0.15 -10.96 6.88
N LEU A 81 0.10 -9.93 6.09
CA LEU A 81 -0.80 -9.52 5.01
C LEU A 81 -0.08 -9.80 3.70
N LEU A 82 -0.74 -10.52 2.82
CA LEU A 82 -0.19 -10.84 1.50
C LEU A 82 -1.13 -10.25 0.46
N THR A 83 -0.58 -9.51 -0.48
CA THR A 83 -1.36 -8.95 -1.57
C THR A 83 -0.79 -9.38 -2.92
N ARG A 84 -1.68 -9.69 -3.85
CA ARG A 84 -1.30 -9.94 -5.24
C ARG A 84 -2.17 -9.07 -6.13
N ILE A 85 -1.56 -8.09 -6.76
CA ILE A 85 -2.24 -7.19 -7.67
C ILE A 85 -2.52 -7.91 -8.98
N GLU A 86 -3.77 -7.93 -9.42
CA GLU A 86 -4.20 -8.52 -10.69
C GLU A 86 -4.30 -7.48 -11.79
N SER A 87 -4.83 -6.30 -11.48
CA SER A 87 -4.87 -5.20 -12.46
C SER A 87 -4.81 -3.85 -11.75
N ILE A 88 -4.27 -2.87 -12.45
CA ILE A 88 -4.28 -1.46 -12.05
C ILE A 88 -4.78 -0.67 -13.27
N GLU A 89 -5.77 0.16 -13.05
CA GLU A 89 -6.35 1.02 -14.07
C GLU A 89 -6.37 2.47 -13.56
N PHE A 90 -6.16 3.41 -14.45
CA PHE A 90 -6.20 4.84 -14.14
C PHE A 90 -7.29 5.49 -14.99
N PRO A 91 -8.56 5.45 -14.52
CA PRO A 91 -9.66 5.99 -15.32
C PRO A 91 -9.59 7.50 -15.51
N GLU A 92 -8.96 8.21 -14.59
CA GLU A 92 -8.71 9.66 -14.69
C GLU A 92 -7.52 10.04 -13.80
N ASP A 93 -7.02 11.25 -13.98
CA ASP A 93 -5.90 11.74 -13.18
C ASP A 93 -6.29 11.77 -11.69
N GLY A 94 -5.41 11.21 -10.87
CA GLY A 94 -5.61 11.20 -9.42
C GLY A 94 -6.54 10.11 -8.92
N LEU A 95 -7.01 9.21 -9.81
CA LEU A 95 -7.86 8.08 -9.43
C LEU A 95 -7.26 6.79 -9.98
N ALA A 96 -7.18 5.75 -9.16
CA ALA A 96 -6.76 4.42 -9.61
C ALA A 96 -7.76 3.38 -9.13
N ARG A 97 -7.99 2.37 -9.94
CA ARG A 97 -8.77 1.18 -9.58
C ARG A 97 -7.83 -0.01 -9.59
N VAL A 98 -7.82 -0.75 -8.51
CA VAL A 98 -6.92 -1.89 -8.34
C VAL A 98 -7.75 -3.11 -8.00
N ARG A 99 -7.55 -4.18 -8.79
CA ARG A 99 -8.05 -5.50 -8.42
C ARG A 99 -6.92 -6.28 -7.80
N LEU A 100 -7.17 -6.87 -6.64
CA LEU A 100 -6.13 -7.63 -5.95
C LEU A 100 -6.72 -8.78 -5.15
N VAL A 101 -5.88 -9.79 -4.92
CA VAL A 101 -6.18 -10.88 -3.99
C VAL A 101 -5.46 -10.56 -2.69
N VAL A 102 -6.17 -10.64 -1.58
CA VAL A 102 -5.63 -10.38 -0.24
C VAL A 102 -5.78 -11.65 0.61
N GLY A 103 -4.68 -12.05 1.24
CA GLY A 103 -4.68 -13.07 2.27
C GLY A 103 -4.21 -12.46 3.58
N MET A 104 -4.95 -12.67 4.66
CA MET A 104 -4.56 -12.17 5.97
C MET A 104 -4.42 -13.34 6.93
N LEU A 105 -3.24 -13.45 7.53
CA LEU A 105 -2.91 -14.49 8.49
C LEU A 105 -2.66 -13.84 9.84
N GLY A 106 -3.21 -14.42 10.89
CA GLY A 106 -2.92 -13.99 12.26
C GLY A 106 -2.73 -15.21 13.16
N THR A 107 -1.83 -15.12 14.12
CA THR A 107 -1.63 -16.16 15.11
C THR A 107 -1.91 -15.62 16.51
N ARG A 108 -2.53 -16.45 17.33
CA ARG A 108 -2.78 -16.16 18.75
C ARG A 108 -1.79 -16.96 19.60
N GLY A 109 -1.05 -16.27 20.45
CA GLY A 109 -0.12 -16.92 21.38
C GLY A 109 1.14 -17.49 20.70
N ASP A 110 1.76 -18.45 21.37
CA ASP A 110 3.06 -19.03 20.98
C ASP A 110 2.93 -20.19 19.98
N GLU A 111 1.78 -20.34 19.37
CA GLU A 111 1.58 -21.39 18.35
C GLU A 111 2.47 -21.07 17.13
N GLU A 112 3.47 -21.92 16.91
CA GLU A 112 4.35 -21.82 15.74
C GLU A 112 3.62 -22.22 14.45
N ASP A 113 2.45 -22.76 14.59
CA ASP A 113 1.70 -23.33 13.47
C ASP A 113 0.84 -22.24 12.79
N TRP A 114 1.25 -21.82 11.61
CA TRP A 114 0.47 -20.98 10.71
C TRP A 114 -0.67 -21.82 10.07
N SER A 115 -1.30 -22.69 10.86
CA SER A 115 -2.32 -23.63 10.38
C SER A 115 -3.66 -22.98 10.06
N PHE A 116 -3.64 -21.70 9.72
CA PHE A 116 -4.84 -21.01 9.28
C PHE A 116 -4.96 -21.11 7.76
N ALA A 117 -6.06 -21.65 7.32
CA ALA A 117 -6.48 -21.44 5.95
C ALA A 117 -6.59 -19.92 5.76
N ALA A 118 -5.62 -19.31 5.14
CA ALA A 118 -5.70 -17.92 4.76
C ALA A 118 -6.94 -17.78 3.86
N GLU A 119 -7.95 -17.14 4.38
CA GLU A 119 -9.12 -16.86 3.57
C GLU A 119 -8.70 -15.81 2.55
N LEU A 120 -8.58 -16.23 1.30
CA LEU A 120 -8.22 -15.33 0.21
C LEU A 120 -9.48 -14.55 -0.22
N HIS A 121 -9.35 -13.26 -0.28
CA HIS A 121 -10.43 -12.38 -0.73
C HIS A 121 -9.98 -11.63 -1.98
N GLU A 122 -10.80 -11.69 -3.00
CA GLU A 122 -10.62 -10.82 -4.16
C GLU A 122 -11.30 -9.47 -3.82
N LEU A 123 -10.57 -8.40 -3.98
CA LEU A 123 -11.04 -7.05 -3.68
C LEU A 123 -10.86 -6.14 -4.89
N ASP A 124 -11.82 -5.28 -5.09
CA ASP A 124 -11.67 -4.09 -5.93
C ASP A 124 -11.50 -2.90 -4.99
N ILE A 125 -10.40 -2.18 -5.13
CA ILE A 125 -10.17 -0.97 -4.33
C ILE A 125 -10.03 0.25 -5.24
N GLU A 126 -10.53 1.37 -4.78
CA GLU A 126 -10.32 2.65 -5.43
C GLU A 126 -9.34 3.46 -4.60
N LEU A 127 -8.36 4.04 -5.27
CA LEU A 127 -7.35 4.89 -4.68
C LEU A 127 -7.53 6.29 -5.21
N VAL A 128 -7.31 7.27 -4.33
CA VAL A 128 -7.34 8.69 -4.69
C VAL A 128 -5.99 9.31 -4.34
N ARG A 129 -5.56 10.29 -5.13
CA ARG A 129 -4.33 11.03 -4.85
C ARG A 129 -4.68 12.23 -3.97
N GLU A 130 -4.15 12.24 -2.75
CA GLU A 130 -4.32 13.31 -1.78
C GLU A 130 -2.95 13.82 -1.35
N GLY A 131 -2.70 15.12 -1.52
CA GLY A 131 -1.41 15.71 -1.15
C GLY A 131 -0.22 15.07 -1.85
N GLY A 132 -0.41 14.60 -3.08
CA GLY A 132 0.65 13.96 -3.86
C GLY A 132 0.82 12.47 -3.58
N GLU A 133 0.08 11.90 -2.63
CA GLU A 133 0.19 10.48 -2.26
C GLU A 133 -1.10 9.71 -2.55
N TRP A 134 -0.97 8.46 -2.93
CA TRP A 134 -2.13 7.58 -3.11
C TRP A 134 -2.67 7.14 -1.75
N ARG A 135 -4.00 7.14 -1.61
CA ARG A 135 -4.70 6.66 -0.42
C ARG A 135 -5.89 5.80 -0.82
N VAL A 136 -6.21 4.82 0.02
CA VAL A 136 -7.37 3.95 -0.22
C VAL A 136 -8.64 4.74 0.10
N LEU A 137 -9.48 4.94 -0.92
CA LEU A 137 -10.73 5.68 -0.79
C LEU A 137 -11.93 4.74 -0.58
N HIS A 138 -11.94 3.61 -1.32
CA HIS A 138 -13.07 2.68 -1.24
C HIS A 138 -12.55 1.25 -1.38
N ALA A 139 -13.21 0.30 -0.71
CA ALA A 139 -12.92 -1.12 -0.82
C ALA A 139 -14.20 -1.92 -0.88
N ARG A 140 -14.23 -2.90 -1.77
CA ARG A 140 -15.36 -3.81 -1.88
C ARG A 140 -14.86 -5.20 -2.28
N ARG A 141 -15.61 -6.23 -1.92
CA ARG A 141 -15.30 -7.59 -2.36
C ARG A 141 -15.58 -7.70 -3.87
N HIS A 142 -14.64 -8.26 -4.61
CA HIS A 142 -14.85 -8.51 -6.03
C HIS A 142 -15.87 -9.64 -6.21
N ARG A 143 -16.87 -9.41 -7.06
CA ARG A 143 -17.89 -10.41 -7.40
C ARG A 143 -17.80 -10.67 -8.90
N PRO A 144 -17.30 -11.84 -9.30
CA PRO A 144 -17.24 -12.16 -10.74
C PRO A 144 -18.66 -12.09 -11.34
N GLY A 145 -18.79 -11.42 -12.45
CA GLY A 145 -20.05 -11.33 -13.17
C GLY A 145 -21.02 -10.25 -12.72
N GLY A 146 -20.62 -9.39 -11.79
CA GLY A 146 -21.39 -8.21 -11.43
C GLY A 146 -21.23 -7.11 -12.49
N ALA A 147 -22.22 -6.94 -13.35
CA ALA A 147 -22.31 -5.81 -14.28
C ALA A 147 -23.08 -4.68 -13.59
#